data_a5d3788a8a1cb4d8644590533d5157fd
#
_entry.id   a5d3788a8a1cb4d8644590533d5157fd
#
_cell.length_a   1.000
_cell.length_b   1.000
_cell.length_c   1.000
_cell.angle_alpha   90.00
_cell.angle_beta   90.00
_cell.angle_gamma   90.00
#
_symmetry.space_group_name_H-M   'P 1'
#
loop_
_entity.id
_entity.type
_entity.pdbx_description
1 polymer ?
#
loop_
_entity_poly.entity_id
_entity_poly.type
_entity_poly.pdbx_seq_one_letter_code
_entity_poly.pdbx_strand_id
1 'polypeptide(L)'
;MRLGHLFFGTTAVATASSRTIDMRLMTYNIRLAVGVGGPGEELWSVRRPLMTSQLNHEAAGRPEALMCFQEAIYPQVQDLDEGLGNEWTYVGVGRDDGAFGGEFSPIFYRPSVWKLEKNATYWLSETPNEPGSVGWDAALPRIVTVARFRHDSSGARIAYMCTHFDHIGQEAREQSAHLLVGLAGEWSTHNNKSLPVFLGGDLNVTPDNPAYQTLASDMYDAKHMVPEERRFGNVKTYTAFTVDADDDTEIDHIFVRDPAGLDWVSFAVLNTRFEDEIFISDHRPVVVDFKMPSQAEARHLG
;
A
#
# COMPACT_ATOMS: atom_id res chain seq x y z
N MET A 1 5.94 38.15 66.71
CA MET A 1 6.58 37.33 65.68
C MET A 1 5.49 36.56 64.95
N ARG A 2 5.19 36.93 63.69
CA ARG A 2 4.27 36.17 62.84
C ARG A 2 5.10 35.44 61.78
N LEU A 3 5.09 34.12 61.82
CA LEU A 3 5.70 33.29 60.79
C LEU A 3 4.80 33.28 59.55
N GLY A 4 5.30 33.78 58.41
CA GLY A 4 4.64 33.65 57.14
C GLY A 4 4.98 32.27 56.52
N HIS A 5 3.94 31.49 56.16
CA HIS A 5 4.11 30.27 55.45
C HIS A 5 4.15 30.61 53.93
N LEU A 6 5.30 30.39 53.30
CA LEU A 6 5.40 30.39 51.83
C LEU A 6 4.84 29.06 51.31
N PHE A 7 3.75 29.12 50.52
CA PHE A 7 3.30 28.00 49.70
C PHE A 7 4.06 28.01 48.36
N PHE A 8 4.92 27.03 48.15
CA PHE A 8 5.46 26.73 46.82
C PHE A 8 4.44 25.92 46.07
N GLY A 9 3.75 26.57 45.14
CA GLY A 9 2.90 25.87 44.15
C GLY A 9 3.79 25.14 43.12
N THR A 10 3.85 23.82 43.15
CA THR A 10 4.42 23.02 42.10
C THR A 10 3.44 22.96 40.93
N THR A 11 3.72 23.74 39.89
CA THR A 11 3.04 23.58 38.59
C THR A 11 3.53 22.25 37.97
N ALA A 12 2.68 21.23 37.99
CA ALA A 12 2.87 20.02 37.22
C ALA A 12 2.76 20.39 35.73
N VAL A 13 3.89 20.42 35.04
CA VAL A 13 3.91 20.47 33.59
C VAL A 13 3.45 19.08 33.13
N ALA A 14 2.21 18.99 32.69
CA ALA A 14 1.70 17.82 32.01
C ALA A 14 2.48 17.69 30.67
N THR A 15 3.45 16.79 30.62
CA THR A 15 4.06 16.36 29.36
C THR A 15 2.94 15.71 28.55
N ALA A 16 2.46 16.39 27.52
CA ALA A 16 1.60 15.76 26.53
C ALA A 16 2.39 14.59 25.94
N SER A 17 1.96 13.35 26.25
CA SER A 17 2.50 12.16 25.63
C SER A 17 2.29 12.29 24.14
N SER A 18 3.36 12.36 23.37
CA SER A 18 3.32 12.38 21.93
C SER A 18 2.64 11.08 21.46
N ARG A 19 1.43 11.22 20.88
CA ARG A 19 0.72 10.06 20.36
C ARG A 19 1.13 9.87 18.90
N THR A 20 2.05 8.95 18.68
CA THR A 20 2.31 8.42 17.34
C THR A 20 1.18 7.46 16.92
N ILE A 21 1.00 7.31 15.62
CA ILE A 21 0.08 6.37 14.98
C ILE A 21 0.92 5.21 14.48
N ASP A 22 0.63 3.99 14.93
CA ASP A 22 1.33 2.78 14.49
C ASP A 22 0.70 2.30 13.18
N MET A 23 1.39 2.52 12.07
CA MET A 23 0.93 2.22 10.71
C MET A 23 1.44 0.87 10.22
N ARG A 24 0.59 0.16 9.48
CA ARG A 24 1.01 -0.89 8.54
C ARG A 24 0.48 -0.57 7.16
N LEU A 25 1.34 -0.61 6.15
CA LEU A 25 0.95 -0.66 4.75
C LEU A 25 1.29 -2.04 4.18
N MET A 26 0.39 -2.55 3.35
CA MET A 26 0.59 -3.80 2.62
C MET A 26 0.32 -3.55 1.13
N THR A 27 1.15 -4.14 0.26
CA THR A 27 0.83 -4.38 -1.14
C THR A 27 0.87 -5.88 -1.41
N TYR A 28 -0.11 -6.38 -2.16
CA TYR A 28 -0.22 -7.80 -2.44
C TYR A 28 -0.95 -8.06 -3.76
N ASN A 29 -0.24 -8.55 -4.76
CA ASN A 29 -0.86 -9.12 -5.95
C ASN A 29 -1.49 -10.47 -5.54
N ILE A 30 -2.83 -10.56 -5.61
CA ILE A 30 -3.58 -11.73 -5.14
C ILE A 30 -3.81 -12.79 -6.21
N ARG A 31 -3.30 -12.55 -7.41
CA ARG A 31 -3.54 -13.35 -8.61
C ARG A 31 -5.02 -13.42 -8.98
N LEU A 32 -5.38 -12.99 -10.18
CA LEU A 32 -6.77 -13.03 -10.65
C LEU A 32 -7.35 -14.45 -10.59
N ALA A 33 -8.66 -14.53 -10.40
CA ALA A 33 -9.38 -15.79 -10.41
C ALA A 33 -9.52 -16.32 -11.85
N VAL A 34 -8.89 -17.45 -12.13
CA VAL A 34 -8.99 -18.14 -13.41
C VAL A 34 -9.90 -19.37 -13.32
N GLY A 35 -10.50 -19.76 -14.44
CA GLY A 35 -11.36 -20.94 -14.48
C GLY A 35 -10.61 -22.28 -14.45
N VAL A 36 -9.32 -22.25 -14.85
CA VAL A 36 -8.40 -23.39 -14.83
C VAL A 36 -7.04 -22.87 -14.40
N GLY A 37 -6.49 -23.40 -13.32
CA GLY A 37 -5.16 -23.03 -12.83
C GLY A 37 -4.04 -23.53 -13.74
N GLY A 38 -2.93 -22.80 -13.72
CA GLY A 38 -1.65 -23.23 -14.30
C GLY A 38 -0.93 -24.25 -13.41
N PRO A 39 0.29 -24.67 -13.77
CA PRO A 39 1.10 -25.51 -12.90
C PRO A 39 1.32 -24.86 -11.53
N GLY A 40 1.00 -25.59 -10.45
CA GLY A 40 1.13 -25.09 -9.07
C GLY A 40 0.06 -24.07 -8.64
N GLU A 41 -0.81 -23.62 -9.53
CA GLU A 41 -1.89 -22.67 -9.26
C GLU A 41 -3.18 -23.40 -8.87
N GLU A 42 -3.63 -23.22 -7.65
CA GLU A 42 -4.96 -23.63 -7.21
C GLU A 42 -6.02 -22.59 -7.58
N LEU A 43 -7.25 -23.04 -7.79
CA LEU A 43 -8.39 -22.17 -8.08
C LEU A 43 -8.64 -21.18 -6.94
N TRP A 44 -9.18 -20.02 -7.25
CA TRP A 44 -9.51 -19.01 -6.25
C TRP A 44 -10.39 -19.55 -5.09
N SER A 45 -11.31 -20.45 -5.37
CA SER A 45 -12.14 -21.08 -4.34
C SER A 45 -11.34 -21.85 -3.28
N VAL A 46 -10.15 -22.34 -3.63
CA VAL A 46 -9.20 -23.00 -2.70
C VAL A 46 -8.30 -21.94 -2.03
N ARG A 47 -7.81 -20.95 -2.80
CA ARG A 47 -6.90 -19.91 -2.30
C ARG A 47 -7.60 -18.88 -1.39
N ARG A 48 -8.89 -18.56 -1.67
CA ARG A 48 -9.68 -17.55 -0.94
C ARG A 48 -9.66 -17.72 0.58
N PRO A 49 -9.98 -18.86 1.18
CA PRO A 49 -9.98 -19.01 2.63
C PRO A 49 -8.59 -18.84 3.25
N LEU A 50 -7.53 -19.26 2.55
CA LEU A 50 -6.15 -19.07 2.98
C LEU A 50 -5.75 -17.59 2.91
N MET A 51 -6.09 -16.91 1.81
CA MET A 51 -5.91 -15.47 1.63
C MET A 51 -6.61 -14.69 2.73
N THR A 52 -7.89 -14.97 2.98
CA THR A 52 -8.67 -14.33 4.04
C THR A 52 -8.03 -14.53 5.41
N SER A 53 -7.58 -15.75 5.72
CA SER A 53 -6.88 -16.06 6.97
C SER A 53 -5.58 -15.26 7.13
N GLN A 54 -4.77 -15.19 6.08
CA GLN A 54 -3.52 -14.43 6.08
C GLN A 54 -3.78 -12.93 6.29
N LEU A 55 -4.71 -12.34 5.53
CA LEU A 55 -5.04 -10.91 5.65
C LEU A 55 -5.58 -10.54 7.04
N ASN A 56 -6.47 -11.37 7.62
CA ASN A 56 -6.96 -11.16 8.98
C ASN A 56 -5.84 -11.26 10.02
N HIS A 57 -4.90 -12.22 9.86
CA HIS A 57 -3.71 -12.30 10.72
C HIS A 57 -2.85 -11.04 10.64
N GLU A 58 -2.58 -10.57 9.42
CA GLU A 58 -1.76 -9.38 9.20
C GLU A 58 -2.43 -8.08 9.69
N ALA A 59 -3.75 -8.04 9.72
CA ALA A 59 -4.54 -6.91 10.21
C ALA A 59 -4.79 -6.95 11.73
N ALA A 60 -4.58 -8.11 12.37
CA ALA A 60 -4.88 -8.30 13.79
C ALA A 60 -4.02 -7.39 14.67
N GLY A 61 -4.68 -6.61 15.53
CA GLY A 61 -4.00 -5.64 16.41
C GLY A 61 -3.43 -4.41 15.70
N ARG A 62 -3.76 -4.21 14.41
CA ARG A 62 -3.31 -3.08 13.58
C ARG A 62 -4.51 -2.35 12.99
N PRO A 63 -5.24 -1.58 13.80
CA PRO A 63 -6.45 -0.88 13.34
C PRO A 63 -6.17 0.13 12.21
N GLU A 64 -4.97 0.71 12.18
CA GLU A 64 -4.56 1.71 11.20
C GLU A 64 -4.04 1.12 9.87
N ALA A 65 -4.06 -0.22 9.70
CA ALA A 65 -3.58 -0.85 8.49
C ALA A 65 -4.35 -0.40 7.23
N LEU A 66 -3.60 -0.17 6.14
CA LEU A 66 -4.11 0.03 4.78
C LEU A 66 -3.54 -1.06 3.88
N MET A 67 -4.37 -1.66 3.04
CA MET A 67 -3.98 -2.74 2.14
C MET A 67 -4.29 -2.39 0.70
N CYS A 68 -3.32 -2.61 -0.16
CA CYS A 68 -3.38 -2.41 -1.61
C CYS A 68 -3.29 -3.78 -2.28
N PHE A 69 -4.21 -4.08 -3.19
CA PHE A 69 -4.22 -5.35 -3.90
C PHE A 69 -4.10 -5.15 -5.40
N GLN A 70 -3.52 -6.12 -6.11
CA GLN A 70 -3.44 -6.16 -7.55
C GLN A 70 -4.13 -7.41 -8.09
N GLU A 71 -4.52 -7.39 -9.36
CA GLU A 71 -5.22 -8.46 -10.09
C GLU A 71 -6.61 -8.85 -9.57
N ALA A 72 -7.15 -8.13 -8.58
CA ALA A 72 -8.46 -8.43 -8.04
C ALA A 72 -9.57 -8.09 -9.05
N ILE A 73 -10.24 -9.09 -9.62
CA ILE A 73 -11.51 -8.88 -10.34
C ILE A 73 -12.65 -8.63 -9.36
N TYR A 74 -13.74 -8.00 -9.82
CA TYR A 74 -14.84 -7.59 -8.93
C TYR A 74 -15.35 -8.68 -7.98
N PRO A 75 -15.58 -9.95 -8.38
CA PRO A 75 -15.92 -11.01 -7.45
C PRO A 75 -14.89 -11.26 -6.35
N GLN A 76 -13.58 -11.15 -6.67
CA GLN A 76 -12.52 -11.28 -5.66
C GLN A 76 -12.51 -10.08 -4.69
N VAL A 77 -12.77 -8.87 -5.18
CA VAL A 77 -12.92 -7.68 -4.31
C VAL A 77 -14.07 -7.89 -3.32
N GLN A 78 -15.21 -8.44 -3.76
CA GLN A 78 -16.33 -8.77 -2.88
C GLN A 78 -15.97 -9.87 -1.88
N ASP A 79 -15.26 -10.93 -2.31
CA ASP A 79 -14.78 -12.00 -1.45
C ASP A 79 -13.81 -11.49 -0.36
N LEU A 80 -12.94 -10.52 -0.71
CA LEU A 80 -12.04 -9.87 0.25
C LEU A 80 -12.82 -9.00 1.25
N ASP A 81 -13.80 -8.22 0.78
CA ASP A 81 -14.64 -7.37 1.62
C ASP A 81 -15.42 -8.21 2.63
N GLU A 82 -16.04 -9.30 2.18
CA GLU A 82 -16.72 -10.27 3.04
C GLU A 82 -15.75 -10.93 4.03
N GLY A 83 -14.58 -11.37 3.55
CA GLY A 83 -13.60 -12.11 4.35
C GLY A 83 -12.91 -11.27 5.42
N LEU A 84 -12.67 -9.98 5.15
CA LEU A 84 -12.13 -9.02 6.11
C LEU A 84 -13.20 -8.55 7.11
N GLY A 85 -14.48 -8.61 6.72
CA GLY A 85 -15.61 -8.31 7.59
C GLY A 85 -16.03 -6.83 7.60
N ASN A 86 -17.16 -6.57 8.27
CA ASN A 86 -17.90 -5.30 8.22
C ASN A 86 -17.14 -4.08 8.74
N GLU A 87 -15.96 -4.25 9.33
CA GLU A 87 -15.13 -3.12 9.76
C GLU A 87 -14.28 -2.53 8.63
N TRP A 88 -14.18 -3.24 7.51
CA TRP A 88 -13.43 -2.83 6.33
C TRP A 88 -14.33 -2.31 5.22
N THR A 89 -13.74 -1.54 4.34
CA THR A 89 -14.29 -1.12 3.06
C THR A 89 -13.13 -0.81 2.11
N TYR A 90 -13.44 -0.54 0.85
CA TYR A 90 -12.41 -0.24 -0.14
C TYR A 90 -12.77 0.96 -1.01
N VAL A 91 -11.76 1.46 -1.72
CA VAL A 91 -11.89 2.38 -2.86
C VAL A 91 -11.15 1.80 -4.06
N GLY A 92 -11.62 2.09 -5.24
CA GLY A 92 -11.09 1.63 -6.52
C GLY A 92 -12.21 1.19 -7.44
N VAL A 93 -11.87 1.09 -8.73
CA VAL A 93 -12.77 0.67 -9.82
C VAL A 93 -12.05 -0.30 -10.74
N GLY A 94 -12.79 -1.00 -11.57
CA GLY A 94 -12.25 -1.88 -12.60
C GLY A 94 -11.59 -1.10 -13.73
N ARG A 95 -10.47 -1.60 -14.22
CA ARG A 95 -9.62 -0.90 -15.19
C ARG A 95 -10.21 -0.78 -16.58
N ASP A 96 -11.17 -1.66 -16.96
CA ASP A 96 -11.68 -1.71 -18.33
C ASP A 96 -12.76 -0.65 -18.59
N ASP A 97 -13.56 -0.32 -17.58
CA ASP A 97 -14.74 0.55 -17.73
C ASP A 97 -14.86 1.67 -16.69
N GLY A 98 -13.96 1.68 -15.71
CA GLY A 98 -14.06 2.62 -14.58
C GLY A 98 -15.21 2.30 -13.62
N ALA A 99 -15.72 1.08 -13.65
CA ALA A 99 -16.78 0.59 -12.79
C ALA A 99 -16.45 -0.80 -12.23
N PHE A 100 -16.89 -1.88 -12.90
CA PHE A 100 -16.72 -3.25 -12.42
C PHE A 100 -15.94 -4.15 -13.39
N GLY A 101 -15.61 -3.67 -14.58
CA GLY A 101 -14.91 -4.42 -15.64
C GLY A 101 -13.42 -4.48 -15.43
N GLY A 102 -12.85 -5.68 -15.62
CA GLY A 102 -11.41 -5.93 -15.52
C GLY A 102 -10.90 -6.00 -14.08
N GLU A 103 -9.59 -5.91 -13.95
CA GLU A 103 -8.91 -5.96 -12.65
C GLU A 103 -8.97 -4.59 -11.96
N PHE A 104 -9.05 -4.65 -10.64
CA PHE A 104 -8.94 -3.51 -9.74
C PHE A 104 -7.51 -3.39 -9.20
N SER A 105 -7.19 -2.19 -8.75
CA SER A 105 -6.09 -1.92 -7.81
C SER A 105 -6.70 -1.26 -6.56
N PRO A 106 -7.46 -1.99 -5.73
CA PRO A 106 -8.24 -1.41 -4.66
C PRO A 106 -7.39 -1.14 -3.43
N ILE A 107 -7.79 -0.13 -2.64
CA ILE A 107 -7.22 0.16 -1.32
C ILE A 107 -8.27 -0.13 -0.27
N PHE A 108 -8.01 -1.11 0.59
CA PHE A 108 -8.84 -1.46 1.74
C PHE A 108 -8.42 -0.70 2.99
N TYR A 109 -9.42 -0.23 3.76
CA TYR A 109 -9.22 0.54 4.97
C TYR A 109 -10.40 0.38 5.94
N ARG A 110 -10.21 0.77 7.21
CA ARG A 110 -11.30 0.80 8.22
C ARG A 110 -11.89 2.20 8.34
N PRO A 111 -13.19 2.43 7.98
CA PRO A 111 -13.82 3.76 8.05
C PRO A 111 -13.99 4.30 9.48
N SER A 112 -13.90 3.42 10.48
CA SER A 112 -13.89 3.83 11.89
C SER A 112 -12.56 4.48 12.31
N VAL A 113 -11.48 4.20 11.58
CA VAL A 113 -10.12 4.70 11.83
C VAL A 113 -9.74 5.80 10.85
N TRP A 114 -10.04 5.59 9.58
CA TRP A 114 -9.66 6.49 8.49
C TRP A 114 -10.89 7.10 7.83
N LYS A 115 -10.94 8.42 7.74
CA LYS A 115 -11.93 9.14 6.92
C LYS A 115 -11.33 9.35 5.53
N LEU A 116 -11.97 8.80 4.53
CA LEU A 116 -11.65 9.06 3.13
C LEU A 116 -12.01 10.51 2.80
N GLU A 117 -11.02 11.35 2.49
CA GLU A 117 -11.22 12.76 2.14
C GLU A 117 -11.31 12.99 0.63
N LYS A 118 -10.55 12.20 -0.15
CA LYS A 118 -10.50 12.28 -1.61
C LYS A 118 -10.01 10.96 -2.17
N ASN A 119 -10.57 10.52 -3.29
CA ASN A 119 -10.02 9.42 -4.09
C ASN A 119 -10.16 9.73 -5.57
N ALA A 120 -9.36 9.07 -6.38
CA ALA A 120 -9.42 9.05 -7.82
C ALA A 120 -8.78 7.78 -8.36
N THR A 121 -9.19 7.35 -9.55
CA THR A 121 -8.48 6.36 -10.34
C THR A 121 -8.00 7.02 -11.61
N TYR A 122 -6.73 6.82 -11.94
CA TYR A 122 -6.12 7.30 -13.18
C TYR A 122 -5.66 6.11 -14.00
N TRP A 123 -5.87 6.18 -15.31
CA TRP A 123 -5.33 5.20 -16.26
C TRP A 123 -3.88 5.55 -16.58
N LEU A 124 -3.02 4.55 -16.60
CA LEU A 124 -1.60 4.70 -16.91
C LEU A 124 -1.46 4.78 -18.44
N SER A 125 -1.80 5.95 -18.97
CA SER A 125 -1.86 6.24 -20.41
C SER A 125 -1.67 7.73 -20.65
N GLU A 126 -1.61 8.12 -21.91
CA GLU A 126 -1.60 9.53 -22.36
C GLU A 126 -2.94 10.25 -22.04
N THR A 127 -3.99 9.51 -21.74
CA THR A 127 -5.31 10.01 -21.33
C THR A 127 -5.74 9.49 -19.97
N PRO A 128 -5.11 9.93 -18.87
CA PRO A 128 -5.27 9.32 -17.54
C PRO A 128 -6.68 9.38 -16.96
N ASN A 129 -7.55 10.22 -17.50
CA ASN A 129 -8.94 10.39 -17.05
C ASN A 129 -9.94 9.63 -17.93
N GLU A 130 -9.50 8.86 -18.92
CA GLU A 130 -10.35 8.11 -19.81
C GLU A 130 -10.41 6.64 -19.41
N PRO A 131 -11.56 6.13 -18.89
CA PRO A 131 -11.71 4.73 -18.53
C PRO A 131 -11.42 3.78 -19.70
N GLY A 132 -10.65 2.73 -19.41
CA GLY A 132 -10.27 1.72 -20.39
C GLY A 132 -9.13 2.13 -21.32
N SER A 133 -8.57 3.33 -21.18
CA SER A 133 -7.45 3.74 -22.03
C SER A 133 -6.21 2.86 -21.81
N VAL A 134 -5.52 2.54 -22.90
CA VAL A 134 -4.28 1.76 -22.94
C VAL A 134 -3.17 2.72 -23.34
N GLY A 135 -2.11 2.81 -22.52
CA GLY A 135 -1.02 3.75 -22.75
C GLY A 135 0.17 3.14 -23.49
N TRP A 136 0.77 3.91 -24.40
CA TRP A 136 2.05 3.59 -25.06
C TRP A 136 2.03 2.20 -25.70
N ASP A 137 2.95 1.32 -25.27
CA ASP A 137 3.09 -0.07 -25.73
C ASP A 137 2.46 -1.11 -24.77
N ALA A 138 1.60 -0.67 -23.84
CA ALA A 138 0.95 -1.56 -22.88
C ALA A 138 0.06 -2.59 -23.58
N ALA A 139 0.03 -3.80 -23.06
CA ALA A 139 -0.84 -4.87 -23.54
C ALA A 139 -2.30 -4.71 -23.09
N LEU A 140 -2.52 -4.07 -21.95
CA LEU A 140 -3.81 -3.97 -21.27
C LEU A 140 -3.96 -2.60 -20.60
N PRO A 141 -5.21 -2.13 -20.35
CA PRO A 141 -5.41 -0.97 -19.49
C PRO A 141 -4.75 -1.18 -18.13
N ARG A 142 -4.03 -0.19 -17.64
CA ARG A 142 -3.41 -0.19 -16.31
C ARG A 142 -3.86 1.04 -15.56
N ILE A 143 -4.00 0.92 -14.25
CA ILE A 143 -4.54 1.98 -13.40
C ILE A 143 -3.72 2.21 -12.15
N VAL A 144 -3.86 3.39 -11.58
CA VAL A 144 -3.53 3.69 -10.20
C VAL A 144 -4.76 4.20 -9.48
N THR A 145 -5.12 3.57 -8.37
CA THR A 145 -6.10 4.10 -7.42
C THR A 145 -5.36 4.95 -6.40
N VAL A 146 -5.78 6.19 -6.20
CA VAL A 146 -5.20 7.11 -5.22
C VAL A 146 -6.25 7.50 -4.21
N ALA A 147 -5.92 7.41 -2.92
CA ALA A 147 -6.80 7.82 -1.84
C ALA A 147 -6.07 8.65 -0.79
N ARG A 148 -6.69 9.74 -0.36
CA ARG A 148 -6.23 10.53 0.78
C ARG A 148 -7.11 10.25 1.97
N PHE A 149 -6.46 9.84 3.05
CA PHE A 149 -7.09 9.51 4.31
C PHE A 149 -6.72 10.52 5.39
N ARG A 150 -7.67 10.80 6.28
CA ARG A 150 -7.44 11.52 7.53
C ARG A 150 -7.71 10.57 8.69
N HIS A 151 -6.73 10.39 9.55
CA HIS A 151 -6.89 9.59 10.76
C HIS A 151 -7.89 10.27 11.70
N ASP A 152 -8.92 9.55 12.15
CA ASP A 152 -10.08 10.14 12.82
C ASP A 152 -9.71 10.79 14.15
N SER A 153 -8.93 10.12 14.98
CA SER A 153 -8.59 10.61 16.32
C SER A 153 -7.47 11.66 16.37
N SER A 154 -6.47 11.56 15.46
CA SER A 154 -5.28 12.45 15.48
C SER A 154 -5.32 13.58 14.45
N GLY A 155 -6.18 13.45 13.42
CA GLY A 155 -6.24 14.37 12.30
C GLY A 155 -5.08 14.28 11.31
N ALA A 156 -4.11 13.39 11.54
CA ALA A 156 -3.00 13.15 10.62
C ALA A 156 -3.49 12.66 9.26
N ARG A 157 -2.75 12.98 8.20
CA ARG A 157 -3.13 12.64 6.83
C ARG A 157 -2.05 11.85 6.13
N ILE A 158 -2.48 10.98 5.23
CA ILE A 158 -1.66 10.15 4.36
C ILE A 158 -2.37 10.02 3.01
N ALA A 159 -1.62 9.98 1.92
CA ALA A 159 -2.12 9.48 0.66
C ALA A 159 -1.52 8.11 0.36
N TYR A 160 -2.33 7.21 -0.17
CA TYR A 160 -1.89 5.89 -0.61
C TYR A 160 -2.30 5.68 -2.06
N MET A 161 -1.36 5.25 -2.87
CA MET A 161 -1.49 4.92 -4.28
C MET A 161 -1.34 3.42 -4.43
N CYS A 162 -2.25 2.77 -5.16
CA CYS A 162 -2.24 1.33 -5.44
C CYS A 162 -2.23 1.10 -6.93
N THR A 163 -1.23 0.40 -7.46
CA THR A 163 -1.05 0.23 -8.91
C THR A 163 -0.60 -1.18 -9.30
N HIS A 164 -0.75 -1.48 -10.60
CA HIS A 164 -0.20 -2.65 -11.26
C HIS A 164 0.29 -2.24 -12.64
N PHE A 165 1.59 -2.27 -12.88
CA PHE A 165 2.19 -1.89 -14.17
C PHE A 165 1.98 -2.94 -15.25
N ASP A 166 2.19 -2.56 -16.51
CA ASP A 166 2.07 -3.49 -17.62
C ASP A 166 3.20 -4.52 -17.61
N HIS A 167 2.85 -5.78 -17.85
CA HIS A 167 3.77 -6.92 -17.81
C HIS A 167 4.58 -7.11 -19.10
N ILE A 168 4.23 -6.42 -20.20
CA ILE A 168 4.89 -6.53 -21.51
C ILE A 168 5.57 -5.21 -21.89
N GLY A 169 4.82 -4.10 -21.91
CA GLY A 169 5.25 -2.81 -22.43
C GLY A 169 6.33 -2.14 -21.57
N GLN A 170 7.55 -2.05 -22.06
CA GLN A 170 8.64 -1.38 -21.34
C GLN A 170 8.44 0.14 -21.35
N GLU A 171 8.05 0.74 -22.48
CA GLU A 171 7.74 2.16 -22.58
C GLU A 171 6.57 2.52 -21.65
N ALA A 172 5.52 1.69 -21.63
CA ALA A 172 4.38 1.89 -20.74
C ALA A 172 4.79 1.91 -19.27
N ARG A 173 5.71 1.03 -18.82
CA ARG A 173 6.21 1.04 -17.45
C ARG A 173 7.01 2.30 -17.12
N GLU A 174 7.89 2.74 -18.02
CA GLU A 174 8.70 3.95 -17.83
C GLU A 174 7.83 5.21 -17.76
N GLN A 175 6.90 5.36 -18.69
CA GLN A 175 5.98 6.50 -18.72
C GLN A 175 4.99 6.48 -17.55
N SER A 176 4.53 5.29 -17.14
CA SER A 176 3.72 5.13 -15.94
C SER A 176 4.47 5.60 -14.70
N ALA A 177 5.75 5.30 -14.58
CA ALA A 177 6.57 5.78 -13.46
C ALA A 177 6.64 7.32 -13.43
N HIS A 178 6.85 7.98 -14.57
CA HIS A 178 6.81 9.45 -14.67
C HIS A 178 5.43 10.02 -14.28
N LEU A 179 4.35 9.40 -14.74
CA LEU A 179 2.99 9.81 -14.38
C LEU A 179 2.75 9.68 -12.87
N LEU A 180 3.19 8.58 -12.25
CA LEU A 180 3.04 8.35 -10.82
C LEU A 180 3.85 9.34 -9.97
N VAL A 181 5.07 9.69 -10.39
CA VAL A 181 5.87 10.75 -9.73
C VAL A 181 5.10 12.09 -9.76
N GLY A 182 4.52 12.46 -10.91
CA GLY A 182 3.69 13.66 -11.03
C GLY A 182 2.48 13.63 -10.10
N LEU A 183 1.73 12.53 -10.11
CA LEU A 183 0.56 12.33 -9.23
C LEU A 183 0.94 12.35 -7.75
N ALA A 184 2.06 11.70 -7.38
CA ALA A 184 2.54 11.75 -6.00
C ALA A 184 2.82 13.19 -5.55
N GLY A 185 3.40 14.03 -6.44
CA GLY A 185 3.59 15.45 -6.19
C GLY A 185 2.27 16.20 -5.98
N GLU A 186 1.26 15.97 -6.82
CA GLU A 186 -0.07 16.60 -6.70
C GLU A 186 -0.80 16.20 -5.41
N TRP A 187 -0.69 14.95 -5.01
CA TRP A 187 -1.36 14.42 -3.83
C TRP A 187 -0.60 14.65 -2.53
N SER A 188 0.65 15.11 -2.58
CA SER A 188 1.50 15.37 -1.40
C SER A 188 1.12 16.63 -0.63
N THR A 189 0.12 17.40 -1.07
CA THR A 189 -0.25 18.68 -0.44
C THR A 189 -1.74 18.72 -0.10
N HIS A 190 -2.04 19.19 1.12
CA HIS A 190 -3.38 19.51 1.57
C HIS A 190 -3.38 20.82 2.37
N ASN A 191 -4.15 21.83 1.92
CA ASN A 191 -4.22 23.16 2.56
C ASN A 191 -2.82 23.77 2.79
N ASN A 192 -1.96 23.74 1.78
CA ASN A 192 -0.57 24.22 1.80
C ASN A 192 0.34 23.53 2.85
N LYS A 193 -0.01 22.31 3.24
CA LYS A 193 0.81 21.47 4.12
C LYS A 193 1.18 20.19 3.38
N SER A 194 2.44 19.78 3.51
CA SER A 194 2.90 18.50 3.02
C SER A 194 2.30 17.34 3.82
N LEU A 195 2.09 16.23 3.15
CA LEU A 195 1.71 14.95 3.75
C LEU A 195 2.45 13.81 3.03
N PRO A 196 2.76 12.72 3.70
CA PRO A 196 3.41 11.59 3.09
C PRO A 196 2.48 10.92 2.06
N VAL A 197 3.05 10.61 0.88
CA VAL A 197 2.38 9.85 -0.17
C VAL A 197 3.10 8.52 -0.32
N PHE A 198 2.37 7.44 -0.16
CA PHE A 198 2.87 6.08 -0.39
C PHE A 198 2.35 5.55 -1.71
N LEU A 199 3.17 4.73 -2.36
CA LEU A 199 2.83 3.98 -3.56
C LEU A 199 3.12 2.51 -3.26
N GLY A 200 2.12 1.65 -3.32
CA GLY A 200 2.26 0.20 -3.28
C GLY A 200 1.84 -0.41 -4.61
N GLY A 201 2.51 -1.46 -5.05
CA GLY A 201 2.09 -2.15 -6.26
C GLY A 201 3.08 -3.18 -6.78
N ASP A 202 2.54 -3.98 -7.68
CA ASP A 202 3.30 -4.79 -8.61
C ASP A 202 3.73 -3.91 -9.78
N LEU A 203 5.03 -3.62 -9.84
CA LEU A 203 5.59 -2.76 -10.89
C LEU A 203 6.02 -3.56 -12.13
N ASN A 204 5.96 -4.90 -12.08
CA ASN A 204 6.46 -5.78 -13.15
C ASN A 204 7.90 -5.46 -13.58
N VAL A 205 8.69 -4.90 -12.68
CA VAL A 205 10.11 -4.56 -12.90
C VAL A 205 10.94 -4.77 -11.65
N THR A 206 12.17 -5.21 -11.87
CA THR A 206 13.21 -5.32 -10.85
C THR A 206 13.87 -3.95 -10.58
N PRO A 207 14.60 -3.78 -9.44
CA PRO A 207 15.21 -2.50 -9.07
C PRO A 207 16.23 -1.92 -10.07
N ASP A 208 16.78 -2.70 -10.97
CA ASP A 208 17.69 -2.25 -12.04
C ASP A 208 16.97 -1.67 -13.26
N ASN A 209 15.65 -1.80 -13.36
CA ASN A 209 14.86 -1.30 -14.49
C ASN A 209 14.70 0.22 -14.45
N PRO A 210 14.73 0.92 -15.60
CA PRO A 210 14.55 2.37 -15.68
C PRO A 210 13.26 2.89 -15.04
N ALA A 211 12.15 2.14 -15.11
CA ALA A 211 10.89 2.55 -14.48
C ALA A 211 11.00 2.61 -12.94
N TYR A 212 11.63 1.60 -12.32
CA TYR A 212 11.93 1.63 -10.89
C TYR A 212 12.87 2.79 -10.54
N GLN A 213 13.92 3.00 -11.33
CA GLN A 213 14.89 4.08 -11.11
C GLN A 213 14.24 5.47 -11.22
N THR A 214 13.25 5.64 -12.09
CA THR A 214 12.45 6.86 -12.18
C THR A 214 11.69 7.12 -10.88
N LEU A 215 11.00 6.11 -10.33
CA LEU A 215 10.33 6.23 -9.03
C LEU A 215 11.33 6.52 -7.90
N ALA A 216 12.45 5.79 -7.87
CA ALA A 216 13.48 5.93 -6.84
C ALA A 216 14.23 7.29 -6.88
N SER A 217 14.16 8.03 -7.99
CA SER A 217 14.75 9.37 -8.10
C SER A 217 13.95 10.45 -7.36
N ASP A 218 12.66 10.24 -7.11
CA ASP A 218 11.73 11.22 -6.50
C ASP A 218 11.08 10.70 -5.21
N MET A 219 11.05 9.40 -5.03
CA MET A 219 10.49 8.70 -3.88
C MET A 219 11.52 7.76 -3.26
N TYR A 220 11.32 7.35 -2.03
CA TYR A 220 12.20 6.40 -1.34
C TYR A 220 11.51 5.03 -1.29
N ASP A 221 12.22 3.96 -1.68
CA ASP A 221 11.73 2.61 -1.42
C ASP A 221 11.74 2.35 0.09
N ALA A 222 10.59 1.98 0.64
CA ALA A 222 10.39 1.75 2.06
C ALA A 222 11.31 0.64 2.62
N LYS A 223 11.68 -0.34 1.79
CA LYS A 223 12.67 -1.37 2.13
C LYS A 223 13.99 -0.75 2.57
N HIS A 224 14.45 0.30 1.87
CA HIS A 224 15.71 0.97 2.16
C HIS A 224 15.62 1.99 3.30
N MET A 225 14.41 2.41 3.67
CA MET A 225 14.17 3.27 4.84
C MET A 225 14.24 2.50 6.15
N VAL A 226 14.00 1.18 6.12
CA VAL A 226 14.08 0.30 7.29
C VAL A 226 15.50 -0.26 7.43
N PRO A 227 16.14 -0.20 8.61
CA PRO A 227 17.43 -0.84 8.85
C PRO A 227 17.42 -2.33 8.51
N GLU A 228 18.53 -2.85 7.99
CA GLU A 228 18.60 -4.24 7.48
C GLU A 228 18.21 -5.27 8.53
N GLU A 229 18.65 -5.08 9.78
CA GLU A 229 18.34 -5.96 10.91
C GLU A 229 16.86 -5.99 11.31
N ARG A 230 16.03 -5.11 10.73
CA ARG A 230 14.57 -5.07 10.91
C ARG A 230 13.80 -5.46 9.63
N ARG A 231 14.50 -6.02 8.64
CA ARG A 231 13.90 -6.58 7.44
C ARG A 231 13.74 -8.08 7.61
N PHE A 232 12.55 -8.59 7.37
CA PHE A 232 12.20 -10.00 7.61
C PHE A 232 11.65 -10.66 6.35
N GLY A 233 11.87 -11.96 6.24
CA GLY A 233 11.23 -12.84 5.26
C GLY A 233 12.02 -12.99 3.97
N ASN A 234 11.32 -13.02 2.85
CA ASN A 234 11.91 -13.25 1.53
C ASN A 234 12.50 -11.96 0.95
N VAL A 235 13.29 -12.08 -0.11
CA VAL A 235 13.73 -10.94 -0.93
C VAL A 235 12.84 -10.82 -2.18
N LYS A 236 12.58 -11.94 -2.79
CA LYS A 236 11.79 -12.05 -4.03
C LYS A 236 10.31 -12.04 -3.72
N THR A 237 9.54 -11.31 -4.50
CA THR A 237 8.11 -11.12 -4.28
C THR A 237 7.24 -11.94 -5.22
N TYR A 238 7.72 -12.29 -6.41
CA TYR A 238 7.05 -13.16 -7.38
C TYR A 238 7.66 -14.57 -7.39
N THR A 239 6.84 -15.62 -7.50
CA THR A 239 7.21 -17.04 -7.40
C THR A 239 6.72 -17.90 -8.56
N ALA A 240 5.86 -17.37 -9.43
CA ALA A 240 5.22 -18.14 -10.50
C ALA A 240 4.54 -19.46 -10.04
N PHE A 241 4.06 -19.54 -8.80
CA PHE A 241 3.52 -20.76 -8.18
C PHE A 241 4.53 -21.93 -8.11
N THR A 242 5.81 -21.64 -8.09
CA THR A 242 6.86 -22.66 -7.99
C THR A 242 7.74 -22.47 -6.76
N VAL A 243 8.36 -23.54 -6.33
CA VAL A 243 9.44 -23.52 -5.32
C VAL A 243 10.82 -23.37 -5.94
N ASP A 244 10.90 -23.35 -7.26
CA ASP A 244 12.14 -23.14 -7.99
C ASP A 244 12.50 -21.64 -7.93
N ALA A 245 13.58 -21.33 -7.22
CA ALA A 245 14.01 -19.97 -6.99
C ALA A 245 14.59 -19.26 -8.24
N ASP A 246 14.85 -19.99 -9.32
CA ASP A 246 15.40 -19.41 -10.55
C ASP A 246 14.39 -18.48 -11.25
N ASP A 247 13.08 -18.73 -11.06
CA ASP A 247 12.00 -17.89 -11.60
C ASP A 247 11.58 -16.75 -10.65
N ASP A 248 12.08 -16.73 -9.41
CA ASP A 248 11.70 -15.75 -8.41
C ASP A 248 12.30 -14.37 -8.73
N THR A 249 11.46 -13.32 -8.69
CA THR A 249 11.85 -11.93 -8.92
C THR A 249 11.32 -10.98 -7.85
N GLU A 250 11.96 -9.81 -7.67
CA GLU A 250 11.51 -8.73 -6.80
C GLU A 250 10.86 -7.65 -7.67
N ILE A 251 9.52 -7.63 -7.72
CA ILE A 251 8.73 -6.73 -8.58
C ILE A 251 7.60 -6.01 -7.87
N ASP A 252 7.33 -6.37 -6.62
CA ASP A 252 6.35 -5.68 -5.77
C ASP A 252 7.08 -4.77 -4.79
N HIS A 253 6.69 -3.50 -4.73
CA HIS A 253 7.40 -2.46 -3.97
C HIS A 253 6.44 -1.55 -3.21
N ILE A 254 6.95 -0.92 -2.14
CA ILE A 254 6.31 0.19 -1.46
C ILE A 254 7.28 1.38 -1.48
N PHE A 255 6.88 2.46 -2.13
CA PHE A 255 7.62 3.72 -2.15
C PHE A 255 6.94 4.76 -1.25
N VAL A 256 7.71 5.75 -0.82
CA VAL A 256 7.22 6.90 -0.04
C VAL A 256 7.82 8.21 -0.56
N ARG A 257 6.99 9.22 -0.75
CA ARG A 257 7.36 10.61 -0.92
C ARG A 257 7.14 11.36 0.39
N ASP A 258 8.01 12.33 0.69
CA ASP A 258 7.94 13.16 1.91
C ASP A 258 7.92 12.32 3.22
N PRO A 259 8.94 11.44 3.44
CA PRO A 259 8.98 10.57 4.61
C PRO A 259 9.37 11.29 5.91
N ALA A 260 9.51 12.61 5.91
CA ALA A 260 9.95 13.38 7.06
C ALA A 260 9.04 13.16 8.29
N GLY A 261 9.65 12.85 9.41
CA GLY A 261 8.94 12.59 10.68
C GLY A 261 8.35 11.18 10.81
N LEU A 262 8.56 10.28 9.85
CA LEU A 262 8.20 8.88 9.99
C LEU A 262 9.32 8.11 10.72
N ASP A 263 8.93 7.26 11.67
CA ASP A 263 9.84 6.34 12.39
C ASP A 263 9.61 4.92 11.87
N TRP A 264 10.59 4.39 11.14
CA TRP A 264 10.50 3.11 10.45
C TRP A 264 10.75 1.95 11.42
N VAL A 265 9.77 1.04 11.51
CA VAL A 265 9.76 -0.05 12.48
C VAL A 265 10.23 -1.36 11.87
N SER A 266 9.60 -1.83 10.80
CA SER A 266 9.95 -3.09 10.14
C SER A 266 9.52 -3.09 8.67
N PHE A 267 10.17 -3.96 7.88
CA PHE A 267 9.80 -4.30 6.52
C PHE A 267 9.82 -5.81 6.36
N ALA A 268 8.87 -6.38 5.63
CA ALA A 268 8.87 -7.81 5.37
C ALA A 268 8.26 -8.16 4.01
N VAL A 269 8.82 -9.22 3.41
CA VAL A 269 8.20 -9.96 2.30
C VAL A 269 7.75 -11.30 2.87
N LEU A 270 6.44 -11.44 3.04
CA LEU A 270 5.83 -12.56 3.76
C LEU A 270 5.72 -13.81 2.88
N ASN A 271 5.60 -14.97 3.51
CA ASN A 271 5.41 -16.23 2.79
C ASN A 271 3.94 -16.38 2.34
N THR A 272 3.72 -17.10 1.23
CA THR A 272 2.40 -17.41 0.67
C THR A 272 2.15 -18.91 0.52
N ARG A 273 3.06 -19.76 0.99
CA ARG A 273 2.97 -21.21 0.94
C ARG A 273 3.39 -21.78 2.29
N PHE A 274 2.58 -22.65 2.84
CA PHE A 274 2.79 -23.24 4.15
C PHE A 274 2.83 -24.79 4.09
N GLU A 275 2.50 -25.48 5.16
CA GLU A 275 2.59 -26.93 5.28
C GLU A 275 1.59 -27.68 4.37
N ASP A 276 0.49 -27.03 3.97
CA ASP A 276 -0.48 -27.54 3.00
C ASP A 276 0.05 -27.54 1.56
N GLU A 277 1.23 -26.94 1.36
CA GLU A 277 1.90 -26.82 0.07
C GLU A 277 1.15 -25.99 -1.00
N ILE A 278 0.05 -25.33 -0.62
CA ILE A 278 -0.74 -24.47 -1.48
C ILE A 278 -0.16 -23.06 -1.52
N PHE A 279 0.09 -22.55 -2.72
CA PHE A 279 0.38 -21.13 -2.90
C PHE A 279 -0.91 -20.31 -2.79
N ILE A 280 -0.95 -19.36 -1.86
CA ILE A 280 -2.08 -18.43 -1.72
C ILE A 280 -2.14 -17.48 -2.93
N SER A 281 -0.99 -17.06 -3.44
CA SER A 281 -0.77 -16.30 -4.67
C SER A 281 0.58 -16.66 -5.25
N ASP A 282 0.82 -16.35 -6.53
CA ASP A 282 2.15 -16.36 -7.15
C ASP A 282 3.03 -15.18 -6.73
N HIS A 283 2.47 -14.23 -5.99
CA HIS A 283 3.21 -13.16 -5.33
C HIS A 283 3.20 -13.33 -3.81
N ARG A 284 4.16 -12.69 -3.16
CA ARG A 284 4.30 -12.59 -1.70
C ARG A 284 3.88 -11.20 -1.24
N PRO A 285 3.09 -11.06 -0.17
CA PRO A 285 2.76 -9.74 0.36
C PRO A 285 4.01 -9.00 0.82
N VAL A 286 4.10 -7.72 0.45
CA VAL A 286 5.10 -6.79 0.97
C VAL A 286 4.43 -5.92 2.02
N VAL A 287 5.03 -5.84 3.20
CA VAL A 287 4.51 -5.04 4.31
C VAL A 287 5.59 -4.11 4.87
N VAL A 288 5.18 -2.93 5.29
CA VAL A 288 6.03 -2.00 6.03
C VAL A 288 5.28 -1.47 7.24
N ASP A 289 5.95 -1.48 8.39
CA ASP A 289 5.47 -0.87 9.63
C ASP A 289 6.28 0.38 9.94
N PHE A 290 5.60 1.44 10.33
CA PHE A 290 6.20 2.70 10.74
C PHE A 290 5.30 3.44 11.72
N LYS A 291 5.88 4.42 12.43
CA LYS A 291 5.12 5.35 13.27
C LYS A 291 5.04 6.71 12.58
N MET A 292 3.88 7.30 12.64
CA MET A 292 3.58 8.59 12.06
C MET A 292 3.21 9.59 13.17
N PRO A 293 3.69 10.84 13.14
CA PRO A 293 3.33 11.84 14.14
C PRO A 293 1.84 12.21 14.06
N SER A 294 1.21 12.43 15.20
CA SER A 294 -0.12 13.04 15.24
C SER A 294 -0.08 14.49 14.73
N GLN A 295 -1.22 15.02 14.25
CA GLN A 295 -1.28 16.41 13.76
C GLN A 295 -0.91 17.46 14.85
N ALA A 296 -1.01 17.11 16.13
CA ALA A 296 -0.62 17.97 17.24
C ALA A 296 0.90 18.20 17.29
N GLU A 297 1.71 17.19 16.92
CA GLU A 297 3.17 17.27 16.89
C GLU A 297 3.73 17.95 15.65
N ALA A 298 3.11 17.74 14.50
CA ALA A 298 3.53 18.40 13.26
C ALA A 298 3.49 19.95 13.34
N ARG A 299 2.78 20.51 14.34
CA ARG A 299 2.74 21.95 14.61
C ARG A 299 3.95 22.48 15.39
N HIS A 300 4.76 21.60 15.99
CA HIS A 300 5.92 21.98 16.81
C HIS A 300 7.26 21.78 16.06
N LEU A 301 7.24 21.15 14.87
CA LEU A 301 8.42 20.87 14.07
C LEU A 301 8.55 21.80 12.82
N GLY A 302 7.63 22.77 12.66
CA GLY A 302 7.57 23.72 11.53
C GLY A 302 7.95 25.15 11.89
#